data_5485c81c82cc014260874e89bcfb90f2
#
_entry.id   5485c81c82cc014260874e89bcfb90f2
#
_cell.length_a   1.000
_cell.length_b   1.000
_cell.length_c   1.000
_cell.angle_alpha   90.00
_cell.angle_beta   90.00
_cell.angle_gamma   90.00
#
_symmetry.space_group_name_H-M   'P 1'
#
loop_
_entity.id
_entity.type
_entity.pdbx_description
1 polymer ?
#
loop_
_entity_poly.entity_id
_entity_poly.type
_entity_poly.pdbx_seq_one_letter_code
_entity_poly.pdbx_strand_id
1 'polypeptide(L)'
;MLCLWVVRVGFCAQIVSSAAYASGGFSKAKATAEAVIDQAYAYQYGPVAFKPTLASGSETFRPIRAGALAYFVGGNPTFPNDKGFALKPWRSCEVINQVIQLNGGYVTTMGNVRFVDASGKTTTVDKTWSFMKEPDGSTRIVLHHSSLPFGN
;
A
#
# COMPACT_ATOMS: atom_id res chain seq x y z
N MET A 1 -8.69 -11.83 -17.22
CA MET A 1 -9.42 -11.87 -15.93
C MET A 1 -8.51 -11.86 -14.70
N LEU A 2 -7.28 -12.37 -14.76
CA LEU A 2 -6.30 -12.36 -13.65
C LEU A 2 -5.84 -10.94 -13.25
N CYS A 3 -5.67 -10.05 -14.21
CA CYS A 3 -5.11 -8.71 -14.01
C CYS A 3 -5.97 -7.78 -13.13
N LEU A 4 -7.30 -7.95 -13.13
CA LEU A 4 -8.22 -7.13 -12.31
C LEU A 4 -8.24 -7.54 -10.83
N TRP A 5 -7.92 -8.79 -10.54
CA TRP A 5 -7.94 -9.32 -9.16
C TRP A 5 -6.72 -8.84 -8.36
N VAL A 6 -5.56 -8.83 -9.00
CA VAL A 6 -4.27 -8.41 -8.42
C VAL A 6 -4.28 -6.95 -7.98
N VAL A 7 -4.87 -6.09 -8.79
CA VAL A 7 -4.99 -4.65 -8.50
C VAL A 7 -5.93 -4.39 -7.32
N ARG A 8 -6.90 -5.27 -7.06
CA ARG A 8 -7.84 -5.11 -5.94
C ARG A 8 -7.29 -5.55 -4.58
N VAL A 9 -6.47 -6.59 -4.50
CA VAL A 9 -6.05 -7.21 -3.23
C VAL A 9 -4.99 -6.40 -2.49
N GLY A 10 -3.95 -5.92 -3.17
CA GLY A 10 -2.91 -5.07 -2.56
C GLY A 10 -3.44 -3.70 -2.13
N PHE A 11 -4.61 -3.36 -2.60
CA PHE A 11 -5.21 -2.04 -2.52
C PHE A 11 -6.08 -1.82 -1.29
N CYS A 12 -6.78 -2.82 -0.85
CA CYS A 12 -7.66 -2.73 0.33
C CYS A 12 -6.93 -2.89 1.67
N ALA A 13 -5.60 -2.96 1.66
CA ALA A 13 -4.78 -3.02 2.87
C ALA A 13 -5.11 -1.89 3.84
N GLN A 14 -5.25 -0.67 3.33
CA GLN A 14 -5.56 0.49 4.15
C GLN A 14 -6.98 0.42 4.72
N ILE A 15 -7.94 -0.03 3.91
CA ILE A 15 -9.34 -0.16 4.35
C ILE A 15 -9.48 -1.26 5.40
N VAL A 16 -8.86 -2.42 5.17
CA VAL A 16 -8.92 -3.56 6.09
C VAL A 16 -8.24 -3.21 7.42
N SER A 17 -7.07 -2.55 7.38
CA SER A 17 -6.35 -2.14 8.59
C SER A 17 -7.08 -1.04 9.34
N SER A 18 -7.73 -0.09 8.64
CA SER A 18 -8.58 0.94 9.23
C SER A 18 -9.79 0.32 9.97
N ALA A 19 -10.47 -0.63 9.34
CA ALA A 19 -11.58 -1.36 9.95
C ALA A 19 -11.12 -2.18 11.16
N ALA A 20 -9.96 -2.82 11.08
CA ALA A 20 -9.36 -3.57 12.19
C ALA A 20 -9.02 -2.66 13.37
N TYR A 21 -8.49 -1.46 13.09
CA TYR A 21 -8.23 -0.44 14.11
C TYR A 21 -9.50 0.01 14.82
N ALA A 22 -10.54 0.33 14.07
CA ALA A 22 -11.83 0.76 14.61
C ALA A 22 -12.50 -0.30 15.49
N SER A 23 -12.31 -1.59 15.17
CA SER A 23 -12.98 -2.70 15.89
C SER A 23 -12.15 -3.35 17.00
N GLY A 24 -10.83 -3.18 17.03
CA GLY A 24 -9.95 -3.88 17.97
C GLY A 24 -8.65 -3.17 18.31
N GLY A 25 -8.54 -1.87 17.95
CA GLY A 25 -7.42 -1.03 18.30
C GLY A 25 -6.11 -1.37 17.58
N PHE A 26 -5.02 -0.84 18.12
CA PHE A 26 -3.70 -0.91 17.50
C PHE A 26 -3.20 -2.35 17.24
N SER A 27 -3.32 -3.23 18.23
CA SER A 27 -2.82 -4.61 18.11
C SER A 27 -3.50 -5.36 16.97
N LYS A 28 -4.80 -5.20 16.80
CA LYS A 28 -5.56 -5.84 15.72
C LYS A 28 -5.19 -5.23 14.37
N ALA A 29 -5.07 -3.91 14.28
CA ALA A 29 -4.65 -3.23 13.06
C ALA A 29 -3.24 -3.63 12.64
N LYS A 30 -2.31 -3.74 13.60
CA LYS A 30 -0.94 -4.18 13.34
C LYS A 30 -0.90 -5.60 12.79
N ALA A 31 -1.55 -6.55 13.45
CA ALA A 31 -1.61 -7.94 12.98
C ALA A 31 -2.23 -8.03 11.57
N THR A 32 -3.27 -7.25 11.29
CA THR A 32 -3.89 -7.18 9.97
C THR A 32 -2.92 -6.61 8.93
N ALA A 33 -2.21 -5.53 9.24
CA ALA A 33 -1.24 -4.92 8.35
C ALA A 33 -0.05 -5.86 8.06
N GLU A 34 0.44 -6.58 9.07
CA GLU A 34 1.48 -7.60 8.93
C GLU A 34 1.05 -8.69 7.94
N ALA A 35 -0.14 -9.26 8.12
CA ALA A 35 -0.68 -10.29 7.23
C ALA A 35 -0.83 -9.78 5.79
N VAL A 36 -1.33 -8.55 5.61
CA VAL A 36 -1.49 -7.95 4.28
C VAL A 36 -0.15 -7.69 3.62
N ILE A 37 0.84 -7.17 4.35
CA ILE A 37 2.19 -6.92 3.80
C ILE A 37 2.82 -8.26 3.37
N ASP A 38 2.74 -9.28 4.20
CA ASP A 38 3.30 -10.60 3.91
C ASP A 38 2.63 -11.28 2.72
N GLN A 39 1.35 -11.02 2.50
CA GLN A 39 0.60 -11.57 1.39
C GLN A 39 0.76 -10.78 0.08
N ALA A 40 0.83 -9.44 0.17
CA ALA A 40 0.77 -8.58 -1.00
C ALA A 40 2.14 -8.14 -1.52
N TYR A 41 3.16 -8.06 -0.67
CA TYR A 41 4.48 -7.56 -1.04
C TYR A 41 5.52 -8.67 -1.13
N ALA A 42 6.55 -8.45 -1.95
CA ALA A 42 7.61 -9.42 -2.22
C ALA A 42 8.80 -9.36 -1.24
N TYR A 43 8.63 -8.83 -0.03
CA TYR A 43 9.73 -8.67 0.95
C TYR A 43 10.41 -9.98 1.33
N GLN A 44 9.74 -11.12 1.21
CA GLN A 44 10.35 -12.44 1.43
C GLN A 44 11.39 -12.83 0.37
N TYR A 45 11.38 -12.17 -0.78
CA TYR A 45 12.34 -12.42 -1.86
C TYR A 45 13.48 -11.39 -1.93
N GLY A 46 13.37 -10.28 -1.20
CA GLY A 46 14.36 -9.21 -1.18
C GLY A 46 13.76 -7.83 -1.01
N PRO A 47 14.55 -6.76 -1.25
CA PRO A 47 14.07 -5.40 -1.15
C PRO A 47 12.91 -5.12 -2.12
N VAL A 48 11.90 -4.39 -1.64
CA VAL A 48 10.80 -3.86 -2.45
C VAL A 48 11.04 -2.37 -2.72
N ALA A 49 10.86 -1.94 -3.96
CA ALA A 49 10.97 -0.53 -4.33
C ALA A 49 9.72 0.22 -3.84
N PHE A 50 9.66 0.48 -2.54
CA PHE A 50 8.52 1.15 -1.91
C PHE A 50 8.84 2.59 -1.50
N LYS A 51 8.10 3.54 -2.09
CA LYS A 51 8.03 4.95 -1.69
C LYS A 51 6.61 5.27 -1.26
N PRO A 52 6.33 5.38 0.06
CA PRO A 52 5.01 5.73 0.58
C PRO A 52 4.59 7.17 0.23
N THR A 53 3.28 7.44 0.26
CA THR A 53 2.70 8.74 -0.12
C THR A 53 3.27 9.91 0.68
N LEU A 54 3.36 9.76 2.01
CA LEU A 54 3.71 10.84 2.94
C LEU A 54 5.14 10.72 3.50
N ALA A 55 5.92 9.72 3.07
CA ALA A 55 7.30 9.57 3.51
C ALA A 55 8.20 10.62 2.86
N SER A 56 9.15 11.13 3.62
CA SER A 56 10.07 12.20 3.21
C SER A 56 11.42 12.10 3.92
N GLY A 57 12.39 12.91 3.45
CA GLY A 57 13.74 12.96 4.03
C GLY A 57 14.48 11.62 3.91
N SER A 58 15.25 11.27 4.93
CA SER A 58 16.00 10.02 5.00
C SER A 58 15.10 8.76 5.03
N GLU A 59 13.84 8.92 5.38
CA GLU A 59 12.86 7.84 5.49
C GLU A 59 11.93 7.73 4.27
N THR A 60 12.30 8.35 3.16
CA THR A 60 11.47 8.38 1.93
C THR A 60 11.22 6.99 1.37
N PHE A 61 12.23 6.12 1.38
CA PHE A 61 12.17 4.79 0.78
C PHE A 61 12.12 3.70 1.84
N ARG A 62 11.30 2.69 1.62
CA ARG A 62 11.05 1.60 2.56
C ARG A 62 11.36 0.23 1.94
N PRO A 63 12.67 -0.05 1.70
CA PRO A 63 13.08 -1.28 1.00
C PRO A 63 12.88 -2.55 1.83
N ILE A 64 12.68 -2.43 3.15
CA ILE A 64 12.50 -3.55 4.07
C ILE A 64 11.09 -3.57 4.67
N ARG A 65 10.62 -4.78 5.01
CA ARG A 65 9.28 -5.04 5.57
C ARG A 65 8.96 -4.17 6.79
N ALA A 66 9.92 -4.01 7.70
CA ALA A 66 9.71 -3.21 8.92
C ALA A 66 9.38 -1.75 8.61
N GLY A 67 10.01 -1.17 7.59
CA GLY A 67 9.73 0.20 7.14
C GLY A 67 8.34 0.34 6.51
N ALA A 68 7.88 -0.67 5.78
CA ALA A 68 6.52 -0.70 5.25
C ALA A 68 5.48 -0.79 6.38
N LEU A 69 5.68 -1.69 7.34
CA LEU A 69 4.78 -1.84 8.49
C LEU A 69 4.69 -0.55 9.31
N ALA A 70 5.85 0.09 9.57
CA ALA A 70 5.90 1.38 10.27
C ALA A 70 5.05 2.44 9.58
N TYR A 71 5.12 2.55 8.26
CA TYR A 71 4.29 3.49 7.51
C TYR A 71 2.79 3.19 7.63
N PHE A 72 2.41 1.90 7.57
CA PHE A 72 1.00 1.53 7.64
C PHE A 72 0.38 1.77 9.02
N VAL A 73 1.08 1.44 10.10
CA VAL A 73 0.47 1.46 11.45
C VAL A 73 1.20 2.36 12.46
N GLY A 74 2.34 2.92 12.13
CA GLY A 74 3.13 3.74 13.06
C GLY A 74 3.75 2.93 14.21
N GLY A 75 4.15 3.64 15.27
CA GLY A 75 4.60 3.02 16.52
C GLY A 75 5.99 2.38 16.48
N ASN A 76 6.77 2.58 15.43
CA ASN A 76 8.14 2.09 15.34
C ASN A 76 9.14 3.24 15.63
N PRO A 77 10.01 3.11 16.67
CA PRO A 77 10.96 4.17 17.03
C PRO A 77 11.95 4.53 15.92
N THR A 78 12.26 3.60 15.02
CA THR A 78 13.14 3.84 13.86
C THR A 78 12.50 4.78 12.84
N PHE A 79 11.15 4.86 12.83
CA PHE A 79 10.37 5.70 11.92
C PHE A 79 9.42 6.62 12.71
N PRO A 80 9.96 7.59 13.48
CA PRO A 80 9.17 8.37 14.45
C PRO A 80 8.13 9.28 13.79
N ASN A 81 8.30 9.60 12.51
CA ASN A 81 7.39 10.46 11.77
C ASN A 81 6.16 9.71 11.24
N ASP A 82 6.17 8.37 11.26
CA ASP A 82 5.05 7.56 10.81
C ASP A 82 3.89 7.59 11.81
N LYS A 83 2.73 8.02 11.35
CA LYS A 83 1.50 8.13 12.16
C LYS A 83 0.47 7.05 11.84
N GLY A 84 0.83 6.09 10.97
CA GLY A 84 -0.08 5.03 10.55
C GLY A 84 -1.08 5.50 9.50
N PHE A 85 -0.64 5.56 8.25
CA PHE A 85 -1.52 5.97 7.13
C PHE A 85 -2.77 5.06 7.03
N ALA A 86 -2.62 3.77 7.32
CA ALA A 86 -3.71 2.80 7.31
C ALA A 86 -4.62 2.87 8.54
N LEU A 87 -4.25 3.62 9.57
CA LEU A 87 -5.08 3.81 10.77
C LEU A 87 -6.09 4.96 10.63
N LYS A 88 -5.95 5.80 9.60
CA LYS A 88 -6.95 6.83 9.30
C LYS A 88 -8.31 6.17 9.05
N PRO A 89 -9.42 6.86 9.33
CA PRO A 89 -10.76 6.27 9.25
C PRO A 89 -11.25 6.15 7.80
N TRP A 90 -10.52 5.41 6.98
CA TRP A 90 -10.86 5.17 5.58
C TRP A 90 -12.13 4.32 5.46
N ARG A 91 -13.06 4.73 4.60
CA ARG A 91 -14.33 4.05 4.32
C ARG A 91 -14.34 3.33 2.99
N SER A 92 -13.70 3.90 1.98
CA SER A 92 -13.62 3.31 0.67
C SER A 92 -12.35 3.71 -0.07
N CYS A 93 -11.99 2.93 -1.06
CA CYS A 93 -10.96 3.27 -2.02
C CYS A 93 -11.34 2.82 -3.42
N GLU A 94 -10.95 3.60 -4.40
CA GLU A 94 -11.14 3.34 -5.82
C GLU A 94 -9.79 3.40 -6.53
N VAL A 95 -9.49 2.38 -7.32
CA VAL A 95 -8.30 2.34 -8.19
C VAL A 95 -8.69 2.73 -9.59
N ILE A 96 -8.00 3.71 -10.14
CA ILE A 96 -8.16 4.18 -11.51
C ILE A 96 -6.85 3.98 -12.24
N ASN A 97 -6.73 2.88 -12.99
CA ASN A 97 -5.54 2.62 -13.80
C ASN A 97 -5.63 3.39 -15.12
N GLN A 98 -4.65 4.24 -15.38
CA GLN A 98 -4.48 4.94 -16.65
C GLN A 98 -3.66 4.10 -17.64
N VAL A 99 -2.70 3.35 -17.12
CA VAL A 99 -1.81 2.48 -17.91
C VAL A 99 -1.67 1.14 -17.23
N ILE A 100 -1.71 0.07 -18.03
CA ILE A 100 -1.37 -1.29 -17.62
C ILE A 100 -0.41 -1.85 -18.67
N GLN A 101 0.76 -2.29 -18.24
CA GLN A 101 1.78 -2.92 -19.09
C GLN A 101 2.02 -4.36 -18.65
N LEU A 102 2.03 -5.27 -19.61
CA LEU A 102 2.33 -6.69 -19.40
C LEU A 102 3.73 -6.97 -19.94
N ASN A 103 4.66 -7.35 -19.09
CA ASN A 103 6.05 -7.62 -19.45
C ASN A 103 6.50 -8.99 -18.90
N GLY A 104 6.23 -10.05 -19.65
CA GLY A 104 6.58 -11.42 -19.23
C GLY A 104 5.90 -11.79 -17.89
N GLY A 105 6.72 -12.03 -16.85
CA GLY A 105 6.25 -12.35 -15.50
C GLY A 105 5.85 -11.14 -14.64
N TYR A 106 5.84 -9.94 -15.20
CA TYR A 106 5.55 -8.69 -14.48
C TYR A 106 4.36 -7.95 -15.08
N VAL A 107 3.61 -7.27 -14.21
CA VAL A 107 2.57 -6.31 -14.59
C VAL A 107 2.91 -4.98 -13.93
N THR A 108 3.01 -3.92 -14.74
CA THR A 108 3.19 -2.56 -14.23
C THR A 108 1.92 -1.75 -14.49
N THR A 109 1.47 -1.02 -13.47
CA THR A 109 0.29 -0.14 -13.56
C THR A 109 0.64 1.26 -13.08
N MET A 110 0.02 2.26 -13.71
CA MET A 110 0.11 3.65 -13.29
C MET A 110 -1.29 4.28 -13.30
N GLY A 111 -1.58 5.09 -12.31
CA GLY A 111 -2.87 5.78 -12.20
C GLY A 111 -3.08 6.40 -10.84
N ASN A 112 -4.33 6.52 -10.44
CA ASN A 112 -4.71 7.15 -9.18
C ASN A 112 -5.39 6.17 -8.24
N VAL A 113 -5.33 6.54 -6.97
CA VAL A 113 -6.19 5.96 -5.96
C VAL A 113 -6.91 7.06 -5.21
N ARG A 114 -8.19 6.90 -5.13
CA ARG A 114 -9.08 7.79 -4.41
C ARG A 114 -9.54 7.11 -3.12
N PHE A 115 -9.16 7.70 -2.00
CA PHE A 115 -9.63 7.29 -0.68
C PHE A 115 -10.73 8.22 -0.21
N VAL A 116 -11.76 7.69 0.42
CA VAL A 116 -12.80 8.47 1.11
C VAL A 116 -12.77 8.11 2.59
N ASP A 117 -12.68 9.10 3.45
CA ASP A 117 -12.70 8.92 4.91
C ASP A 117 -14.11 8.96 5.49
N ALA A 118 -14.21 8.76 6.82
CA ALA A 118 -15.48 8.74 7.55
C ALA A 118 -16.25 10.08 7.50
N SER A 119 -15.56 11.18 7.22
CA SER A 119 -16.18 12.51 7.05
C SER A 119 -16.68 12.77 5.63
N GLY A 120 -16.41 11.85 4.69
CA GLY A 120 -16.69 12.01 3.26
C GLY A 120 -15.60 12.78 2.51
N LYS A 121 -14.49 13.15 3.16
CA LYS A 121 -13.38 13.82 2.51
C LYS A 121 -12.63 12.85 1.61
N THR A 122 -12.39 13.27 0.37
CA THR A 122 -11.62 12.51 -0.61
C THR A 122 -10.15 12.92 -0.61
N THR A 123 -9.27 11.91 -0.60
CA THR A 123 -7.83 12.08 -0.84
C THR A 123 -7.46 11.27 -2.07
N THR A 124 -6.96 11.94 -3.11
CA THR A 124 -6.45 11.30 -4.31
C THR A 124 -4.93 11.24 -4.24
N VAL A 125 -4.36 10.08 -4.59
CA VAL A 125 -2.91 9.90 -4.67
C VAL A 125 -2.53 9.32 -6.02
N ASP A 126 -1.36 9.70 -6.51
CA ASP A 126 -0.75 9.11 -7.70
C ASP A 126 -0.06 7.80 -7.31
N LYS A 127 -0.23 6.78 -8.12
CA LYS A 127 0.30 5.44 -7.85
C LYS A 127 0.96 4.83 -9.07
N THR A 128 2.10 4.19 -8.81
CA THR A 128 2.73 3.25 -9.74
C THR A 128 3.01 1.96 -8.99
N TRP A 129 2.58 0.84 -9.56
CA TRP A 129 2.89 -0.49 -9.06
C TRP A 129 3.55 -1.34 -10.10
N SER A 130 4.45 -2.22 -9.67
CA SER A 130 4.83 -3.39 -10.43
C SER A 130 4.62 -4.64 -9.59
N PHE A 131 4.02 -5.63 -10.22
CA PHE A 131 3.70 -6.93 -9.62
C PHE A 131 4.50 -8.00 -10.33
N MET A 132 5.11 -8.90 -9.59
CA MET A 132 5.65 -10.14 -10.15
C MET A 132 4.63 -11.27 -10.00
N LYS A 133 4.58 -12.16 -10.99
CA LYS A 133 3.79 -13.38 -10.95
C LYS A 133 4.60 -14.49 -10.29
N GLU A 134 4.00 -15.16 -9.31
CA GLU A 134 4.57 -16.33 -8.66
C GLU A 134 4.22 -17.62 -9.42
N PRO A 135 4.97 -18.73 -9.19
CA PRO A 135 4.70 -20.01 -9.84
C PRO A 135 3.30 -20.58 -9.60
N ASP A 136 2.71 -20.28 -8.43
CA ASP A 136 1.34 -20.68 -8.05
C ASP A 136 0.25 -19.82 -8.71
N GLY A 137 0.65 -18.81 -9.51
CA GLY A 137 -0.25 -17.88 -10.18
C GLY A 137 -0.64 -16.67 -9.34
N SER A 138 -0.24 -16.61 -8.08
CA SER A 138 -0.39 -15.41 -7.25
C SER A 138 0.54 -14.30 -7.74
N THR A 139 0.37 -13.10 -7.18
CA THR A 139 1.18 -11.96 -7.55
C THR A 139 1.61 -11.19 -6.32
N ARG A 140 2.81 -10.58 -6.40
CA ARG A 140 3.36 -9.78 -5.32
C ARG A 140 3.90 -8.46 -5.81
N ILE A 141 3.72 -7.41 -5.01
CA ILE A 141 4.22 -6.07 -5.29
C ILE A 141 5.74 -6.05 -5.11
N VAL A 142 6.45 -5.69 -6.15
CA VAL A 142 7.91 -5.46 -6.16
C VAL A 142 8.25 -3.97 -6.28
N LEU A 143 7.31 -3.15 -6.77
CA LEU A 143 7.41 -1.70 -6.80
C LEU A 143 6.08 -1.09 -6.38
N HIS A 144 6.13 -0.11 -5.49
CA HIS A 144 5.00 0.70 -5.06
C HIS A 144 5.48 2.14 -4.84
N HIS A 145 5.22 3.00 -5.79
CA HIS A 145 5.45 4.43 -5.65
C HIS A 145 4.12 5.14 -5.48
N SER A 146 4.02 5.97 -4.46
CA SER A 146 2.84 6.78 -4.19
C SER A 146 3.24 8.20 -3.81
N SER A 147 2.50 9.17 -4.32
CA SER A 147 2.67 10.59 -4.03
C SER A 147 1.33 11.32 -4.01
N LEU A 148 1.28 12.48 -3.37
CA LEU A 148 0.20 13.41 -3.62
C LEU A 148 0.40 14.03 -5.00
N PRO A 149 -0.68 14.36 -5.73
CA PRO A 149 -0.58 15.19 -6.93
C PRO A 149 0.14 16.50 -6.60
N PHE A 150 0.95 16.99 -7.53
CA PHE A 150 1.57 18.30 -7.37
C PHE A 150 0.46 19.35 -7.24
N GLY A 151 0.47 20.10 -6.15
CA GLY A 151 -0.46 21.21 -5.90
C GLY A 151 0.11 22.53 -6.43
N ASN A 152 -0.72 23.34 -7.04
CA ASN A 152 -0.42 24.75 -7.34
C ASN A 152 -0.62 25.60 -6.11
#